data_a60bac832ab4f42ffcfce7b0cefb2e92
#
_entry.id   a60bac832ab4f42ffcfce7b0cefb2e92
#
_cell.length_a   1.000
_cell.length_b   1.000
_cell.length_c   1.000
_cell.angle_alpha   90.00
_cell.angle_beta   90.00
_cell.angle_gamma   90.00
#
_symmetry.space_group_name_H-M   'P 1'
#
loop_
_entity.id
_entity.type
_entity.pdbx_description
1 polymer ?
#
loop_
_entity_poly.entity_id
_entity_poly.type
_entity_poly.pdbx_seq_one_letter_code
_entity_poly.pdbx_strand_id
1 'polypeptide(L)'
;MNKISFPHMGNYYIPVSYLIKNITHQEVIIPPKITKRTIELGSINSPDFVCSPFKYNLGNYIEALEQGANILVQAGGGCRYGYYAELQEKILKDLGYNFKFINLIHNNHISIKKAYIFAKKVNKKLNIFSFTYYLINTIIILLTIDKYEKIIRENKGFEVVKDSFNNLHNKLLNELQEKISLFKLIKINIKYKKLFKKLKINKPQNHLKIGLVGELFSLMEPFSSANIEEKLISHHIEVFRQTTLTYLLITKNFTLHHHIKKSKKYLRFHLGADGSESVYLSHTLKKKGYDGIVHIKSFGCTPEINAIPIMNKISEELNIPIIHFSFDSEDSDVGVTTRIEAFYDMIKERKEQDK
;
A
#
# COMPACT_ATOMS: atom_id res chain seq x y z
N MET A 1 14.12 -9.27 -26.86
CA MET A 1 14.36 -8.17 -25.91
C MET A 1 13.68 -8.52 -24.61
N ASN A 2 14.32 -8.27 -23.45
CA ASN A 2 13.69 -8.58 -22.16
C ASN A 2 12.63 -7.53 -21.84
N LYS A 3 11.45 -8.01 -21.42
CA LYS A 3 10.33 -7.18 -20.96
C LYS A 3 10.02 -7.56 -19.52
N ILE A 4 10.26 -6.64 -18.61
CA ILE A 4 10.19 -6.88 -17.17
C ILE A 4 8.88 -6.33 -16.63
N SER A 5 8.17 -7.11 -15.79
CA SER A 5 7.01 -6.63 -15.04
C SER A 5 7.06 -7.09 -13.57
N PHE A 6 6.16 -6.56 -12.76
CA PHE A 6 6.04 -6.79 -11.32
C PHE A 6 4.58 -6.54 -10.91
N PRO A 7 4.12 -6.92 -9.69
CA PRO A 7 2.73 -6.70 -9.28
C PRO A 7 2.39 -5.23 -9.11
N HIS A 8 1.19 -4.85 -9.52
CA HIS A 8 0.63 -3.53 -9.27
C HIS A 8 0.33 -3.35 -7.77
N MET A 9 0.59 -2.15 -7.27
CA MET A 9 0.21 -1.73 -5.92
C MET A 9 0.09 -0.20 -5.88
N GLY A 10 -1.13 0.31 -6.08
CA GLY A 10 -1.40 1.75 -6.12
C GLY A 10 -0.43 2.51 -7.03
N ASN A 11 0.04 3.66 -6.60
CA ASN A 11 0.95 4.50 -7.37
C ASN A 11 2.43 4.08 -7.29
N TYR A 12 2.74 3.02 -6.54
CA TYR A 12 4.13 2.57 -6.37
C TYR A 12 4.73 1.90 -7.61
N TYR A 13 3.92 1.60 -8.63
CA TYR A 13 4.45 1.19 -9.92
C TYR A 13 5.41 2.24 -10.53
N ILE A 14 5.24 3.53 -10.21
CA ILE A 14 6.07 4.63 -10.75
C ILE A 14 7.53 4.48 -10.28
N PRO A 15 7.86 4.49 -8.96
CA PRO A 15 9.25 4.34 -8.50
C PRO A 15 9.84 2.97 -8.82
N VAL A 16 9.05 1.90 -8.82
CA VAL A 16 9.52 0.56 -9.16
C VAL A 16 9.90 0.48 -10.64
N SER A 17 9.06 1.00 -11.53
CA SER A 17 9.37 1.10 -12.97
C SER A 17 10.58 1.96 -13.23
N TYR A 18 10.69 3.11 -12.54
CA TYR A 18 11.85 3.98 -12.64
C TYR A 18 13.15 3.22 -12.29
N LEU A 19 13.16 2.51 -11.16
CA LEU A 19 14.32 1.74 -10.73
C LEU A 19 14.68 0.67 -11.75
N ILE A 20 13.75 -0.22 -12.08
CA ILE A 20 13.98 -1.35 -12.98
C ILE A 20 14.48 -0.86 -14.34
N LYS A 21 13.82 0.13 -14.94
CA LYS A 21 14.20 0.67 -16.25
C LYS A 21 15.64 1.20 -16.26
N ASN A 22 16.03 1.95 -15.21
CA ASN A 22 17.32 2.62 -15.18
C ASN A 22 18.48 1.65 -14.80
N ILE A 23 18.25 0.67 -13.91
CA ILE A 23 19.31 -0.28 -13.55
C ILE A 23 19.51 -1.39 -14.58
N THR A 24 18.44 -1.79 -15.30
CA THR A 24 18.51 -2.90 -16.27
C THR A 24 18.66 -2.44 -17.71
N HIS A 25 18.25 -1.22 -18.05
CA HIS A 25 18.13 -0.70 -19.41
C HIS A 25 17.23 -1.60 -20.31
N GLN A 26 16.26 -2.30 -19.70
CA GLN A 26 15.28 -3.11 -20.41
C GLN A 26 13.94 -2.40 -20.49
N GLU A 27 13.08 -2.88 -21.37
CA GLU A 27 11.68 -2.46 -21.43
C GLU A 27 10.96 -2.90 -20.14
N VAL A 28 10.17 -1.99 -19.56
CA VAL A 28 9.31 -2.29 -18.41
C VAL A 28 7.87 -2.26 -18.89
N ILE A 29 7.19 -3.40 -18.81
CA ILE A 29 5.74 -3.46 -18.95
C ILE A 29 5.16 -2.98 -17.62
N ILE A 30 4.52 -1.81 -17.65
CA ILE A 30 3.82 -1.28 -16.49
C ILE A 30 2.74 -2.30 -16.09
N PRO A 31 2.74 -2.77 -14.83
CA PRO A 31 1.75 -3.75 -14.41
C PRO A 31 0.34 -3.19 -14.64
N PRO A 32 -0.58 -3.97 -15.24
CA PRO A 32 -1.97 -3.55 -15.42
C PRO A 32 -2.61 -3.14 -14.09
N LYS A 33 -3.47 -2.13 -14.11
CA LYS A 33 -4.25 -1.78 -12.92
C LYS A 33 -5.09 -2.98 -12.47
N ILE A 34 -5.20 -3.15 -11.17
CA ILE A 34 -6.04 -4.20 -10.60
C ILE A 34 -7.50 -3.97 -10.97
N THR A 35 -8.15 -5.02 -11.47
CA THR A 35 -9.55 -5.03 -11.89
C THR A 35 -10.24 -6.30 -11.41
N LYS A 36 -11.54 -6.41 -11.69
CA LYS A 36 -12.30 -7.65 -11.45
C LYS A 36 -11.69 -8.84 -12.21
N ARG A 37 -11.25 -8.63 -13.46
CA ARG A 37 -10.55 -9.66 -14.24
C ARG A 37 -9.28 -10.14 -13.54
N THR A 38 -8.51 -9.24 -12.94
CA THR A 38 -7.28 -9.60 -12.22
C THR A 38 -7.57 -10.57 -11.08
N ILE A 39 -8.59 -10.29 -10.25
CA ILE A 39 -8.92 -11.16 -9.12
C ILE A 39 -9.55 -12.47 -9.57
N GLU A 40 -10.36 -12.47 -10.62
CA GLU A 40 -10.93 -13.68 -11.23
C GLU A 40 -9.83 -14.62 -11.74
N LEU A 41 -8.89 -14.11 -12.55
CA LEU A 41 -7.73 -14.88 -13.02
C LEU A 41 -6.89 -15.44 -11.88
N GLY A 42 -6.65 -14.62 -10.87
CA GLY A 42 -5.90 -15.04 -9.69
C GLY A 42 -6.63 -16.09 -8.87
N SER A 43 -7.94 -15.96 -8.68
CA SER A 43 -8.73 -16.89 -7.87
C SER A 43 -8.87 -18.28 -8.50
N ILE A 44 -9.15 -18.33 -9.81
CA ILE A 44 -9.29 -19.59 -10.55
C ILE A 44 -8.00 -20.42 -10.50
N ASN A 45 -6.85 -19.76 -10.49
CA ASN A 45 -5.55 -20.41 -10.57
C ASN A 45 -4.80 -20.49 -9.23
N SER A 46 -5.42 -20.06 -8.14
CA SER A 46 -4.82 -20.09 -6.79
C SER A 46 -5.35 -21.24 -5.94
N PRO A 47 -4.58 -21.75 -4.97
CA PRO A 47 -5.11 -22.56 -3.91
C PRO A 47 -6.20 -21.82 -3.09
N ASP A 48 -7.21 -22.53 -2.58
CA ASP A 48 -8.39 -21.94 -1.91
C ASP A 48 -8.04 -21.06 -0.70
N PHE A 49 -7.11 -21.50 0.13
CA PHE A 49 -6.81 -20.84 1.42
C PHE A 49 -5.64 -19.85 1.38
N VAL A 50 -5.26 -19.34 0.21
CA VAL A 50 -4.31 -18.24 0.13
C VAL A 50 -5.01 -16.91 0.41
N CYS A 51 -4.27 -15.92 0.93
CA CYS A 51 -4.84 -14.58 1.13
C CYS A 51 -5.03 -13.84 -0.20
N SER A 52 -5.96 -12.89 -0.24
CA SER A 52 -6.30 -12.13 -1.44
C SER A 52 -5.09 -11.49 -2.15
N PRO A 53 -4.05 -10.96 -1.47
CA PRO A 53 -2.85 -10.46 -2.13
C PRO A 53 -2.14 -11.49 -3.01
N PHE A 54 -2.18 -12.78 -2.66
CA PHE A 54 -1.63 -13.82 -3.53
C PHE A 54 -2.41 -13.90 -4.85
N LYS A 55 -3.75 -13.91 -4.74
CA LYS A 55 -4.66 -13.99 -5.89
C LYS A 55 -4.48 -12.77 -6.80
N TYR A 56 -4.47 -11.56 -6.23
CA TYR A 56 -4.23 -10.32 -6.98
C TYR A 56 -2.89 -10.33 -7.72
N ASN A 57 -1.82 -10.72 -7.04
CA ASN A 57 -0.50 -10.77 -7.66
C ASN A 57 -0.43 -11.82 -8.77
N LEU A 58 -1.03 -13.00 -8.57
CA LEU A 58 -1.04 -14.06 -9.59
C LEU A 58 -1.80 -13.61 -10.83
N GLY A 59 -3.01 -13.07 -10.67
CA GLY A 59 -3.79 -12.55 -11.79
C GLY A 59 -3.07 -11.43 -12.53
N ASN A 60 -2.44 -10.51 -11.78
CA ASN A 60 -1.70 -9.41 -12.37
C ASN A 60 -0.43 -9.88 -13.13
N TYR A 61 0.23 -10.95 -12.67
CA TYR A 61 1.30 -11.58 -13.43
C TYR A 61 0.80 -12.23 -14.73
N ILE A 62 -0.37 -12.89 -14.69
CA ILE A 62 -0.99 -13.45 -15.90
C ILE A 62 -1.25 -12.33 -16.92
N GLU A 63 -1.89 -11.25 -16.51
CA GLU A 63 -2.16 -10.09 -17.37
C GLU A 63 -0.88 -9.46 -17.93
N ALA A 64 0.19 -9.37 -17.13
CA ALA A 64 1.48 -8.85 -17.58
C ALA A 64 2.15 -9.80 -18.60
N LEU A 65 2.04 -11.12 -18.42
CA LEU A 65 2.54 -12.12 -19.38
C LEU A 65 1.78 -12.06 -20.70
N GLU A 66 0.45 -11.90 -20.65
CA GLU A 66 -0.39 -11.69 -21.85
C GLU A 66 0.00 -10.42 -22.62
N GLN A 67 0.49 -9.38 -21.94
CA GLN A 67 1.05 -8.17 -22.54
C GLN A 67 2.50 -8.35 -23.06
N GLY A 68 3.03 -9.56 -22.95
CA GLY A 68 4.35 -9.93 -23.46
C GLY A 68 5.50 -9.75 -22.51
N ALA A 69 5.26 -9.63 -21.20
CA ALA A 69 6.33 -9.73 -20.20
C ALA A 69 6.98 -11.11 -20.27
N ASN A 70 8.30 -11.17 -20.12
CA ASN A 70 9.06 -12.43 -20.09
C ASN A 70 10.03 -12.52 -18.90
N ILE A 71 10.03 -11.49 -18.05
CA ILE A 71 10.70 -11.50 -16.76
C ILE A 71 9.72 -10.92 -15.74
N LEU A 72 9.42 -11.68 -14.70
CA LEU A 72 8.61 -11.25 -13.58
C LEU A 72 9.49 -11.03 -12.35
N VAL A 73 9.24 -9.93 -11.63
CA VAL A 73 10.00 -9.57 -10.43
C VAL A 73 9.05 -9.52 -9.24
N GLN A 74 9.43 -10.16 -8.14
CA GLN A 74 8.73 -10.06 -6.88
C GLN A 74 9.65 -9.57 -5.77
N ALA A 75 9.11 -8.66 -4.96
CA ALA A 75 9.69 -8.22 -3.71
C ALA A 75 8.57 -8.15 -2.66
N GLY A 76 8.77 -8.75 -1.50
CA GLY A 76 7.79 -8.78 -0.43
C GLY A 76 8.29 -9.68 0.70
N GLY A 77 7.71 -9.59 1.88
CA GLY A 77 8.15 -10.38 3.03
C GLY A 77 7.35 -10.03 4.29
N GLY A 78 7.84 -10.48 5.44
CA GLY A 78 7.22 -10.22 6.73
C GLY A 78 6.16 -11.25 7.15
N CYS A 79 5.60 -12.01 6.22
CA CYS A 79 4.65 -13.10 6.45
C CYS A 79 4.79 -14.17 5.35
N ARG A 80 3.73 -14.97 5.11
CA ARG A 80 3.68 -15.94 3.99
C ARG A 80 3.97 -15.33 2.63
N TYR A 81 3.80 -14.04 2.47
CA TYR A 81 4.12 -13.28 1.26
C TYR A 81 5.59 -13.50 0.80
N GLY A 82 6.50 -13.76 1.72
CA GLY A 82 7.89 -14.09 1.41
C GLY A 82 8.08 -15.38 0.60
N TYR A 83 7.08 -16.28 0.59
CA TYR A 83 7.09 -17.56 -0.12
C TYR A 83 6.20 -17.58 -1.37
N TYR A 84 5.52 -16.47 -1.68
CA TYR A 84 4.61 -16.41 -2.82
C TYR A 84 5.32 -16.61 -4.15
N ALA A 85 6.56 -16.14 -4.25
CA ALA A 85 7.33 -16.21 -5.48
C ALA A 85 7.45 -17.63 -6.03
N GLU A 86 7.81 -18.60 -5.17
CA GLU A 86 8.03 -19.99 -5.57
C GLU A 86 6.73 -20.64 -6.04
N LEU A 87 5.64 -20.40 -5.31
CA LEU A 87 4.33 -20.98 -5.64
C LEU A 87 3.75 -20.34 -6.90
N GLN A 88 3.82 -19.02 -7.04
CA GLN A 88 3.34 -18.30 -8.21
C GLN A 88 4.15 -18.67 -9.46
N GLU A 89 5.48 -18.78 -9.34
CA GLU A 89 6.32 -19.24 -10.44
C GLU A 89 5.90 -20.65 -10.91
N LYS A 90 5.63 -21.57 -9.97
CA LYS A 90 5.21 -22.93 -10.30
C LYS A 90 3.86 -22.93 -11.02
N ILE A 91 2.85 -22.24 -10.47
CA ILE A 91 1.52 -22.14 -11.08
C ILE A 91 1.59 -21.56 -12.49
N LEU A 92 2.31 -20.46 -12.69
CA LEU A 92 2.43 -19.83 -14.00
C LEU A 92 3.14 -20.73 -15.02
N LYS A 93 4.11 -21.54 -14.61
CA LYS A 93 4.75 -22.55 -15.47
C LYS A 93 3.79 -23.68 -15.82
N ASP A 94 3.01 -24.15 -14.87
CA ASP A 94 2.01 -25.22 -15.09
C ASP A 94 0.88 -24.74 -16.04
N LEU A 95 0.60 -23.42 -16.07
CA LEU A 95 -0.28 -22.79 -17.05
C LEU A 95 0.36 -22.63 -18.44
N GLY A 96 1.62 -23.06 -18.64
CA GLY A 96 2.30 -23.05 -19.93
C GLY A 96 3.04 -21.76 -20.27
N TYR A 97 3.12 -20.78 -19.36
CA TYR A 97 3.87 -19.56 -19.64
C TYR A 97 5.39 -19.78 -19.61
N ASN A 98 6.08 -19.17 -20.58
CA ASN A 98 7.56 -19.20 -20.67
C ASN A 98 8.14 -17.84 -20.23
N PHE A 99 8.74 -17.78 -19.05
CA PHE A 99 9.28 -16.56 -18.45
C PHE A 99 10.38 -16.87 -17.45
N LYS A 100 11.10 -15.83 -17.00
CA LYS A 100 12.01 -15.88 -15.87
C LYS A 100 11.38 -15.23 -14.66
N PHE A 101 11.47 -15.88 -13.48
CA PHE A 101 11.00 -15.30 -12.22
C PHE A 101 12.20 -14.85 -11.38
N ILE A 102 12.16 -13.61 -10.90
CA ILE A 102 13.20 -13.00 -10.08
C ILE A 102 12.65 -12.73 -8.69
N ASN A 103 12.98 -13.60 -7.75
CA ASN A 103 12.64 -13.43 -6.35
C ASN A 103 13.72 -12.59 -5.64
N LEU A 104 13.39 -11.36 -5.26
CA LEU A 104 14.27 -10.45 -4.53
C LEU A 104 14.25 -10.67 -3.01
N ILE A 105 13.53 -11.68 -2.53
CA ILE A 105 13.44 -12.00 -1.11
C ILE A 105 14.64 -12.79 -0.65
N HIS A 106 15.15 -12.47 0.53
CA HIS A 106 16.15 -13.22 1.26
C HIS A 106 15.87 -13.11 2.76
N ASN A 107 15.77 -14.23 3.45
CA ASN A 107 15.43 -14.27 4.87
C ASN A 107 14.19 -13.40 5.21
N ASN A 108 13.16 -13.52 4.39
CA ASN A 108 11.89 -12.79 4.51
C ASN A 108 11.99 -11.25 4.40
N HIS A 109 13.10 -10.73 3.86
CA HIS A 109 13.33 -9.31 3.60
C HIS A 109 13.75 -9.07 2.15
N ILE A 110 13.51 -7.85 1.64
CA ILE A 110 13.98 -7.45 0.31
C ILE A 110 15.50 -7.33 0.32
N SER A 111 16.16 -8.02 -0.60
CA SER A 111 17.62 -8.03 -0.73
C SER A 111 18.09 -7.08 -1.83
N ILE A 112 18.63 -5.94 -1.43
CA ILE A 112 19.28 -4.96 -2.33
C ILE A 112 20.45 -5.64 -3.08
N LYS A 113 21.17 -6.57 -2.41
CA LYS A 113 22.26 -7.33 -3.04
C LYS A 113 21.75 -8.19 -4.20
N LYS A 114 20.62 -8.93 -4.01
CA LYS A 114 20.01 -9.71 -5.10
C LYS A 114 19.58 -8.81 -6.26
N ALA A 115 18.98 -7.63 -5.96
CA ALA A 115 18.57 -6.66 -6.97
C ALA A 115 19.78 -6.14 -7.79
N TYR A 116 20.90 -5.82 -7.14
CA TYR A 116 22.13 -5.41 -7.82
C TYR A 116 22.71 -6.53 -8.68
N ILE A 117 22.81 -7.77 -8.16
CA ILE A 117 23.31 -8.91 -8.89
C ILE A 117 22.46 -9.18 -10.14
N PHE A 118 21.14 -9.18 -10.00
CA PHE A 118 20.22 -9.34 -11.14
C PHE A 118 20.43 -8.23 -12.18
N ALA A 119 20.41 -6.97 -11.74
CA ALA A 119 20.58 -5.85 -12.64
C ALA A 119 21.95 -5.89 -13.37
N LYS A 120 23.03 -6.27 -12.67
CA LYS A 120 24.37 -6.42 -13.24
C LYS A 120 24.47 -7.54 -14.27
N LYS A 121 23.73 -8.66 -14.08
CA LYS A 121 23.64 -9.74 -15.09
C LYS A 121 22.98 -9.28 -16.37
N VAL A 122 21.95 -8.42 -16.27
CA VAL A 122 21.20 -7.91 -17.42
C VAL A 122 21.90 -6.73 -18.07
N ASN A 123 22.45 -5.82 -17.28
CA ASN A 123 23.18 -4.63 -17.71
C ASN A 123 24.64 -4.70 -17.24
N LYS A 124 25.51 -5.25 -18.06
CA LYS A 124 26.95 -5.41 -17.74
C LYS A 124 27.68 -4.08 -17.47
N LYS A 125 27.16 -2.95 -18.01
CA LYS A 125 27.72 -1.61 -17.80
C LYS A 125 27.33 -0.98 -16.46
N LEU A 126 26.33 -1.53 -15.76
CA LEU A 126 25.91 -1.02 -14.45
C LEU A 126 27.08 -1.11 -13.45
N ASN A 127 27.38 -0.03 -12.77
CA ASN A 127 28.32 0.01 -11.65
C ASN A 127 27.59 0.39 -10.36
N ILE A 128 28.27 0.23 -9.22
CA ILE A 128 27.67 0.46 -7.91
C ILE A 128 27.23 1.92 -7.69
N PHE A 129 27.98 2.89 -8.25
CA PHE A 129 27.63 4.32 -8.13
C PHE A 129 26.34 4.65 -8.87
N SER A 130 26.21 4.17 -10.11
CA SER A 130 24.96 4.34 -10.89
C SER A 130 23.78 3.63 -10.22
N PHE A 131 23.98 2.41 -9.71
CA PHE A 131 22.95 1.68 -8.97
C PHE A 131 22.49 2.48 -7.74
N THR A 132 23.42 2.97 -6.93
CA THR A 132 23.11 3.77 -5.74
C THR A 132 22.43 5.08 -6.11
N TYR A 133 22.83 5.76 -7.16
CA TYR A 133 22.18 6.96 -7.67
C TYR A 133 20.70 6.70 -8.03
N TYR A 134 20.41 5.64 -8.78
CA TYR A 134 19.03 5.30 -9.14
C TYR A 134 18.21 4.84 -7.93
N LEU A 135 18.81 4.16 -6.98
CA LEU A 135 18.16 3.77 -5.74
C LEU A 135 17.77 4.99 -4.89
N ILE A 136 18.67 5.96 -4.75
CA ILE A 136 18.39 7.24 -4.06
C ILE A 136 17.24 7.99 -4.73
N ASN A 137 17.26 8.11 -6.06
CA ASN A 137 16.17 8.76 -6.79
C ASN A 137 14.83 8.01 -6.57
N THR A 138 14.85 6.68 -6.57
CA THR A 138 13.66 5.86 -6.29
C THR A 138 13.10 6.15 -4.90
N ILE A 139 13.96 6.24 -3.88
CA ILE A 139 13.55 6.59 -2.51
C ILE A 139 12.93 7.99 -2.48
N ILE A 140 13.51 8.96 -3.18
CA ILE A 140 12.95 10.32 -3.24
C ILE A 140 11.57 10.33 -3.93
N ILE A 141 11.39 9.55 -5.00
CA ILE A 141 10.07 9.41 -5.66
C ILE A 141 9.06 8.79 -4.70
N LEU A 142 9.41 7.73 -3.98
CA LEU A 142 8.58 7.09 -2.96
C LEU A 142 8.16 8.11 -1.88
N LEU A 143 9.12 8.80 -1.28
CA LEU A 143 8.88 9.83 -0.26
C LEU A 143 7.98 10.94 -0.79
N THR A 144 8.11 11.29 -2.06
CA THR A 144 7.29 12.31 -2.71
C THR A 144 5.84 11.84 -2.84
N ILE A 145 5.61 10.63 -3.34
CA ILE A 145 4.27 10.04 -3.47
C ILE A 145 3.61 9.95 -2.08
N ASP A 146 4.26 9.32 -1.12
CA ASP A 146 3.72 9.13 0.23
C ASP A 146 3.35 10.45 0.92
N LYS A 147 4.19 11.48 0.73
CA LYS A 147 3.94 12.83 1.27
C LYS A 147 2.69 13.47 0.71
N TYR A 148 2.50 13.43 -0.60
CA TYR A 148 1.35 14.10 -1.23
C TYR A 148 0.07 13.28 -1.07
N GLU A 149 0.14 11.97 -1.09
CA GLU A 149 -1.00 11.12 -0.72
C GLU A 149 -1.45 11.35 0.73
N LYS A 150 -0.50 11.55 1.67
CA LYS A 150 -0.83 11.94 3.03
C LYS A 150 -1.58 13.29 3.08
N ILE A 151 -1.08 14.30 2.36
CA ILE A 151 -1.75 15.62 2.28
C ILE A 151 -3.16 15.49 1.71
N ILE A 152 -3.35 14.63 0.72
CA ILE A 152 -4.66 14.35 0.12
C ILE A 152 -5.59 13.71 1.15
N ARG A 153 -5.16 12.65 1.84
CA ARG A 153 -5.95 11.98 2.89
C ARG A 153 -6.41 12.93 4.00
N GLU A 154 -5.55 13.89 4.36
CA GLU A 154 -5.84 14.84 5.43
C GLU A 154 -6.74 15.99 4.99
N ASN A 155 -6.82 16.33 3.69
CA ASN A 155 -7.40 17.60 3.28
C ASN A 155 -8.41 17.53 2.13
N LYS A 156 -8.38 16.51 1.26
CA LYS A 156 -9.23 16.43 0.07
C LYS A 156 -10.73 16.45 0.40
N GLY A 157 -11.15 15.80 1.48
CA GLY A 157 -12.55 15.83 1.92
C GLY A 157 -13.08 17.23 2.25
N PHE A 158 -12.22 18.23 2.35
CA PHE A 158 -12.54 19.61 2.70
C PHE A 158 -12.21 20.59 1.57
N GLU A 159 -11.95 20.11 0.36
CA GLU A 159 -11.62 20.97 -0.78
C GLU A 159 -12.79 21.88 -1.17
N VAL A 160 -12.49 23.16 -1.44
CA VAL A 160 -13.49 24.15 -1.88
C VAL A 160 -13.79 23.99 -3.37
N VAL A 161 -12.77 23.64 -4.16
CA VAL A 161 -12.91 23.39 -5.60
C VAL A 161 -12.83 21.90 -5.83
N LYS A 162 -13.91 21.30 -6.28
CA LYS A 162 -14.03 19.85 -6.54
C LYS A 162 -12.89 19.35 -7.38
N ASP A 163 -12.35 18.18 -7.00
CA ASP A 163 -11.25 17.48 -7.65
C ASP A 163 -9.92 18.24 -7.76
N SER A 164 -9.77 19.37 -7.05
CA SER A 164 -8.54 20.16 -7.09
C SER A 164 -7.32 19.38 -6.61
N PHE A 165 -7.47 18.57 -5.56
CA PHE A 165 -6.40 17.68 -5.05
C PHE A 165 -6.08 16.55 -6.03
N ASN A 166 -7.09 15.87 -6.57
CA ASN A 166 -6.90 14.79 -7.55
C ASN A 166 -6.22 15.29 -8.83
N ASN A 167 -6.67 16.42 -9.37
CA ASN A 167 -6.11 17.00 -10.57
C ASN A 167 -4.63 17.39 -10.38
N LEU A 168 -4.29 17.95 -9.21
CA LEU A 168 -2.92 18.30 -8.91
C LEU A 168 -2.05 17.05 -8.67
N HIS A 169 -2.60 16.04 -8.01
CA HIS A 169 -1.93 14.76 -7.78
C HIS A 169 -1.62 14.05 -9.11
N ASN A 170 -2.59 13.94 -10.00
CA ASN A 170 -2.39 13.32 -11.30
C ASN A 170 -1.30 14.04 -12.13
N LYS A 171 -1.24 15.38 -12.07
CA LYS A 171 -0.15 16.16 -12.70
C LYS A 171 1.21 15.81 -12.09
N LEU A 172 1.28 15.68 -10.76
CA LEU A 172 2.50 15.25 -10.08
C LEU A 172 2.93 13.86 -10.52
N LEU A 173 2.00 12.89 -10.50
CA LEU A 173 2.29 11.49 -10.88
C LEU A 173 2.78 11.39 -12.34
N ASN A 174 2.20 12.17 -13.25
CA ASN A 174 2.64 12.23 -14.64
C ASN A 174 4.07 12.80 -14.76
N GLU A 175 4.38 13.87 -14.06
CA GLU A 175 5.76 14.43 -14.06
C GLU A 175 6.78 13.45 -13.45
N LEU A 176 6.37 12.60 -12.47
CA LEU A 176 7.23 11.59 -11.88
C LEU A 176 7.47 10.37 -12.80
N GLN A 177 6.68 10.17 -13.84
CA GLN A 177 6.86 9.11 -14.84
C GLN A 177 7.80 9.50 -15.99
N GLU A 178 8.10 10.77 -16.16
CA GLU A 178 9.02 11.24 -17.18
C GLU A 178 10.48 10.87 -16.88
N LYS A 179 11.40 11.18 -17.80
CA LYS A 179 12.83 11.03 -17.55
C LYS A 179 13.28 11.99 -16.45
N ILE A 180 13.69 11.44 -15.30
CA ILE A 180 13.96 12.20 -14.07
C ILE A 180 15.42 12.12 -13.69
N SER A 181 16.02 13.28 -13.38
CA SER A 181 17.28 13.44 -12.67
C SER A 181 17.04 13.90 -11.23
N LEU A 182 18.03 13.73 -10.35
CA LEU A 182 17.94 14.19 -8.96
C LEU A 182 17.58 15.69 -8.87
N PHE A 183 18.16 16.51 -9.73
CA PHE A 183 17.88 17.95 -9.76
C PHE A 183 16.43 18.26 -10.17
N LYS A 184 15.90 17.49 -11.15
CA LYS A 184 14.49 17.62 -11.56
C LYS A 184 13.55 17.19 -10.42
N LEU A 185 13.88 16.13 -9.66
CA LEU A 185 13.12 15.71 -8.48
C LEU A 185 13.03 16.80 -7.40
N ILE A 186 14.13 17.47 -7.11
CA ILE A 186 14.16 18.58 -6.15
C ILE A 186 13.23 19.72 -6.63
N LYS A 187 13.33 20.10 -7.91
CA LYS A 187 12.45 21.12 -8.52
C LYS A 187 10.98 20.74 -8.44
N ILE A 188 10.62 19.48 -8.77
CA ILE A 188 9.26 18.96 -8.66
C ILE A 188 8.77 19.10 -7.21
N ASN A 189 9.55 18.67 -6.22
CA ASN A 189 9.16 18.78 -4.82
C ASN A 189 8.92 20.22 -4.37
N ILE A 190 9.75 21.16 -4.78
CA ILE A 190 9.57 22.59 -4.46
C ILE A 190 8.30 23.13 -5.13
N LYS A 191 8.11 22.84 -6.43
CA LYS A 191 6.95 23.25 -7.22
C LYS A 191 5.64 22.76 -6.56
N TYR A 192 5.52 21.47 -6.33
CA TYR A 192 4.28 20.89 -5.81
C TYR A 192 4.02 21.23 -4.35
N LYS A 193 5.05 21.44 -3.52
CA LYS A 193 4.89 22.01 -2.18
C LYS A 193 4.18 23.37 -2.21
N LYS A 194 4.53 24.24 -3.17
CA LYS A 194 3.86 25.53 -3.34
C LYS A 194 2.45 25.40 -3.87
N LEU A 195 2.22 24.50 -4.84
CA LEU A 195 0.91 24.29 -5.46
C LEU A 195 -0.10 23.70 -4.48
N PHE A 196 0.25 22.62 -3.76
CA PHE A 196 -0.63 22.02 -2.75
C PHE A 196 -0.96 22.99 -1.60
N LYS A 197 -0.01 23.86 -1.23
CA LYS A 197 -0.25 24.89 -0.20
C LYS A 197 -1.26 25.98 -0.63
N LYS A 198 -1.46 26.17 -1.95
CA LYS A 198 -2.41 27.12 -2.52
C LYS A 198 -3.83 26.59 -2.66
N LEU A 199 -4.03 25.26 -2.52
CA LEU A 199 -5.35 24.67 -2.58
C LEU A 199 -6.20 25.17 -1.43
N LYS A 200 -7.40 25.66 -1.75
CA LYS A 200 -8.34 26.18 -0.74
C LYS A 200 -9.11 25.01 -0.11
N ILE A 201 -9.14 25.00 1.20
CA ILE A 201 -9.89 24.01 2.01
C ILE A 201 -10.80 24.73 2.98
N ASN A 202 -11.97 24.15 3.25
CA ASN A 202 -12.89 24.58 4.31
C ASN A 202 -13.00 23.45 5.33
N LYS A 203 -12.02 23.37 6.24
CA LYS A 203 -11.90 22.29 7.22
C LYS A 203 -12.39 22.75 8.59
N PRO A 204 -13.55 22.25 9.07
CA PRO A 204 -14.07 22.60 10.40
C PRO A 204 -13.09 22.18 11.50
N GLN A 205 -13.01 22.95 12.58
CA GLN A 205 -12.16 22.59 13.73
C GLN A 205 -12.53 21.25 14.35
N ASN A 206 -13.83 20.92 14.36
CA ASN A 206 -14.36 19.69 14.94
C ASN A 206 -14.71 18.63 13.88
N HIS A 207 -13.93 18.53 12.79
CA HIS A 207 -14.10 17.49 11.79
C HIS A 207 -13.81 16.09 12.35
N LEU A 208 -14.36 15.06 11.69
CA LEU A 208 -14.09 13.67 12.04
C LEU A 208 -12.71 13.22 11.54
N LYS A 209 -12.06 12.38 12.38
CA LYS A 209 -10.74 11.80 12.10
C LYS A 209 -10.79 10.30 12.26
N ILE A 210 -10.48 9.56 11.22
CA ILE A 210 -10.44 8.10 11.23
C ILE A 210 -9.05 7.58 10.91
N GLY A 211 -8.62 6.55 11.67
CA GLY A 211 -7.43 5.79 11.36
C GLY A 211 -7.73 4.58 10.49
N LEU A 212 -6.99 4.42 9.37
CA LEU A 212 -6.94 3.20 8.60
C LEU A 212 -5.77 2.35 9.07
N VAL A 213 -6.05 1.13 9.51
CA VAL A 213 -5.05 0.16 9.99
C VAL A 213 -5.31 -1.21 9.34
N GLY A 214 -4.31 -2.07 9.29
CA GLY A 214 -4.49 -3.42 8.78
C GLY A 214 -3.39 -3.91 7.84
N GLU A 215 -3.77 -4.83 6.97
CA GLU A 215 -2.88 -5.54 6.06
C GLU A 215 -2.37 -4.62 4.93
N LEU A 216 -1.08 -4.70 4.70
CA LEU A 216 -0.33 -3.78 3.84
C LEU A 216 -0.86 -3.65 2.40
N PHE A 217 -1.18 -4.77 1.72
CA PHE A 217 -1.61 -4.73 0.32
C PHE A 217 -2.99 -4.09 0.20
N SER A 218 -3.94 -4.51 1.05
CA SER A 218 -5.29 -3.97 1.08
C SER A 218 -5.35 -2.48 1.45
N LEU A 219 -4.36 -2.00 2.22
CA LEU A 219 -4.24 -0.57 2.54
C LEU A 219 -3.62 0.25 1.40
N MET A 220 -2.74 -0.34 0.57
CA MET A 220 -2.00 0.38 -0.47
C MET A 220 -2.56 0.19 -1.89
N GLU A 221 -3.40 -0.84 -2.10
CA GLU A 221 -4.09 -1.09 -3.36
C GLU A 221 -5.59 -0.76 -3.21
N PRO A 222 -6.06 0.37 -3.72
CA PRO A 222 -7.43 0.84 -3.48
C PRO A 222 -8.51 -0.13 -3.94
N PHE A 223 -8.31 -0.82 -5.07
CA PHE A 223 -9.28 -1.78 -5.58
C PHE A 223 -9.51 -2.94 -4.60
N SER A 224 -8.45 -3.44 -3.97
CA SER A 224 -8.52 -4.59 -3.06
C SER A 224 -9.26 -4.32 -1.75
N SER A 225 -9.55 -3.07 -1.46
CA SER A 225 -10.32 -2.62 -0.29
C SER A 225 -11.58 -1.82 -0.66
N ALA A 226 -12.14 -2.06 -1.87
CA ALA A 226 -13.33 -1.38 -2.37
C ALA A 226 -13.25 0.16 -2.20
N ASN A 227 -12.06 0.74 -2.39
CA ASN A 227 -11.80 2.18 -2.27
C ASN A 227 -12.23 2.81 -0.93
N ILE A 228 -12.14 2.09 0.20
CA ILE A 228 -12.57 2.59 1.53
C ILE A 228 -11.96 3.94 1.86
N GLU A 229 -10.65 4.16 1.57
CA GLU A 229 -9.99 5.44 1.83
C GLU A 229 -10.72 6.61 1.15
N GLU A 230 -11.08 6.44 -0.11
CA GLU A 230 -11.82 7.45 -0.88
C GLU A 230 -13.26 7.64 -0.38
N LYS A 231 -13.94 6.55 -0.01
CA LYS A 231 -15.27 6.61 0.58
C LYS A 231 -15.28 7.41 1.89
N LEU A 232 -14.32 7.19 2.77
CA LEU A 232 -14.18 7.98 4.00
C LEU A 232 -13.92 9.46 3.71
N ILE A 233 -13.03 9.76 2.76
CA ILE A 233 -12.73 11.13 2.36
C ILE A 233 -13.98 11.84 1.80
N SER A 234 -14.83 11.14 1.04
CA SER A 234 -16.06 11.71 0.48
C SER A 234 -17.09 12.10 1.56
N HIS A 235 -17.03 11.51 2.76
CA HIS A 235 -17.80 11.91 3.94
C HIS A 235 -17.16 13.05 4.74
N HIS A 236 -16.25 13.82 4.17
CA HIS A 236 -15.53 14.91 4.85
C HIS A 236 -14.77 14.47 6.10
N ILE A 237 -14.10 13.31 6.02
CA ILE A 237 -13.29 12.73 7.09
C ILE A 237 -11.82 12.95 6.80
N GLU A 238 -11.06 13.35 7.83
CA GLU A 238 -9.60 13.27 7.80
C GLU A 238 -9.16 11.84 8.00
N VAL A 239 -8.43 11.28 7.04
CA VAL A 239 -7.98 9.89 7.09
C VAL A 239 -6.49 9.81 7.41
N PHE A 240 -6.15 9.05 8.44
CA PHE A 240 -4.78 8.69 8.77
C PHE A 240 -4.48 7.25 8.33
N ARG A 241 -3.36 7.06 7.64
CA ARG A 241 -2.80 5.76 7.29
C ARG A 241 -1.28 5.80 7.47
N GLN A 242 -0.76 4.93 8.33
CA GLN A 242 0.69 4.82 8.55
C GLN A 242 1.36 3.94 7.49
N THR A 243 0.67 2.89 7.06
CA THR A 243 1.19 1.90 6.13
C THR A 243 1.38 2.51 4.75
N THR A 244 2.63 2.71 4.38
CA THR A 244 3.08 3.17 3.07
C THR A 244 4.32 2.37 2.68
N LEU A 245 4.70 2.38 1.41
CA LEU A 245 5.90 1.64 0.98
C LEU A 245 7.17 2.22 1.62
N THR A 246 7.25 3.53 1.80
CA THR A 246 8.37 4.18 2.54
C THR A 246 8.42 3.70 3.99
N TYR A 247 7.26 3.65 4.67
CA TYR A 247 7.20 3.14 6.03
C TYR A 247 7.73 1.71 6.12
N LEU A 248 7.26 0.83 5.24
CA LEU A 248 7.66 -0.59 5.22
C LEU A 248 9.15 -0.79 4.94
N LEU A 249 9.70 -0.06 3.98
CA LEU A 249 11.09 -0.25 3.55
C LEU A 249 12.11 0.43 4.48
N ILE A 250 11.77 1.57 5.06
CA ILE A 250 12.72 2.40 5.79
C ILE A 250 12.40 2.44 7.28
N THR A 251 11.17 2.78 7.66
CA THR A 251 10.86 3.18 9.05
C THR A 251 10.49 1.98 9.93
N LYS A 252 9.82 0.98 9.39
CA LYS A 252 9.25 -0.14 10.17
C LYS A 252 10.28 -0.85 11.02
N ASN A 253 11.45 -1.17 10.47
CA ASN A 253 12.50 -1.89 11.19
C ASN A 253 13.01 -1.13 12.43
N PHE A 254 12.97 0.21 12.41
CA PHE A 254 13.38 1.05 13.54
C PHE A 254 12.26 1.26 14.56
N THR A 255 11.01 1.25 14.12
CA THR A 255 9.86 1.59 14.98
C THR A 255 9.15 0.37 15.56
N LEU A 256 9.27 -0.80 14.96
CA LEU A 256 8.54 -2.00 15.36
C LEU A 256 8.79 -2.38 16.84
N HIS A 257 10.04 -2.38 17.28
CA HIS A 257 10.37 -2.67 18.69
C HIS A 257 9.71 -1.67 19.65
N HIS A 258 9.68 -0.39 19.29
CA HIS A 258 9.00 0.65 20.07
C HIS A 258 7.49 0.41 20.10
N HIS A 259 6.86 0.04 18.96
CA HIS A 259 5.43 -0.26 18.89
C HIS A 259 5.06 -1.44 19.81
N ILE A 260 5.84 -2.52 19.77
CA ILE A 260 5.62 -3.69 20.62
C ILE A 260 5.79 -3.31 22.11
N LYS A 261 6.84 -2.55 22.45
CA LYS A 261 7.08 -2.08 23.82
C LYS A 261 5.94 -1.21 24.35
N LYS A 262 5.40 -0.31 23.54
CA LYS A 262 4.27 0.55 23.89
C LYS A 262 2.95 -0.22 24.03
N SER A 263 2.82 -1.34 23.34
CA SER A 263 1.62 -2.19 23.36
C SER A 263 1.71 -3.34 24.36
N LYS A 264 2.71 -3.38 25.25
CA LYS A 264 2.93 -4.48 26.23
C LYS A 264 1.71 -4.80 27.10
N LYS A 265 0.84 -3.82 27.35
CA LYS A 265 -0.44 -4.04 28.05
C LYS A 265 -1.33 -5.05 27.32
N TYR A 266 -1.28 -5.07 25.99
CA TYR A 266 -2.17 -5.84 25.10
C TYR A 266 -1.44 -6.98 24.37
N LEU A 267 -0.13 -6.82 24.10
CA LEU A 267 0.68 -7.76 23.33
C LEU A 267 1.78 -8.38 24.20
N ARG A 268 1.73 -9.70 24.39
CA ARG A 268 2.85 -10.46 24.98
C ARG A 268 3.89 -10.86 23.94
N PHE A 269 3.44 -11.14 22.70
CA PHE A 269 4.26 -11.62 21.60
C PHE A 269 3.99 -10.81 20.33
N HIS A 270 4.94 -10.83 19.40
CA HIS A 270 4.76 -10.26 18.08
C HIS A 270 3.76 -11.12 17.27
N LEU A 271 2.73 -10.50 16.68
CA LEU A 271 1.70 -11.20 15.90
C LEU A 271 2.13 -11.51 14.46
N GLY A 272 3.30 -11.02 14.04
CA GLY A 272 3.79 -11.09 12.67
C GLY A 272 3.28 -9.94 11.80
N ALA A 273 3.92 -9.74 10.67
CA ALA A 273 3.62 -8.72 9.66
C ALA A 273 3.11 -7.40 10.25
N ASP A 274 1.88 -7.01 9.94
CA ASP A 274 1.30 -5.72 10.35
C ASP A 274 0.39 -5.81 11.59
N GLY A 275 0.03 -7.04 12.05
CA GLY A 275 -0.92 -7.23 13.15
C GLY A 275 -0.52 -6.55 14.47
N SER A 276 0.77 -6.56 14.83
CA SER A 276 1.24 -5.85 16.03
C SER A 276 1.15 -4.34 15.89
N GLU A 277 1.33 -3.81 14.68
CA GLU A 277 1.19 -2.40 14.38
C GLU A 277 -0.27 -1.97 14.39
N SER A 278 -1.18 -2.82 13.90
CA SER A 278 -2.63 -2.58 13.98
C SER A 278 -3.08 -2.44 15.43
N VAL A 279 -2.60 -3.29 16.35
CA VAL A 279 -2.85 -3.16 17.79
C VAL A 279 -2.23 -1.88 18.36
N TYR A 280 -0.98 -1.57 18.03
CA TYR A 280 -0.32 -0.35 18.48
C TYR A 280 -1.05 0.91 18.05
N LEU A 281 -1.45 0.97 16.77
CA LEU A 281 -2.16 2.12 16.22
C LEU A 281 -3.53 2.28 16.86
N SER A 282 -4.29 1.20 17.08
CA SER A 282 -5.59 1.24 17.73
C SER A 282 -5.53 1.90 19.11
N HIS A 283 -4.54 1.54 19.91
CA HIS A 283 -4.31 2.15 21.22
C HIS A 283 -3.82 3.61 21.13
N THR A 284 -3.01 3.93 20.10
CA THR A 284 -2.35 5.24 20.00
C THR A 284 -3.26 6.31 19.37
N LEU A 285 -4.10 5.93 18.42
CA LEU A 285 -4.96 6.86 17.66
C LEU A 285 -6.00 7.51 18.57
N LYS A 286 -6.61 6.78 19.53
CA LYS A 286 -7.51 7.40 20.52
C LYS A 286 -6.82 8.51 21.30
N LYS A 287 -5.58 8.26 21.77
CA LYS A 287 -4.79 9.27 22.49
C LYS A 287 -4.45 10.50 21.65
N LYS A 288 -4.45 10.36 20.33
CA LYS A 288 -4.23 11.44 19.36
C LYS A 288 -5.52 12.14 18.93
N GLY A 289 -6.66 11.81 19.54
CA GLY A 289 -7.95 12.45 19.27
C GLY A 289 -8.59 11.97 17.95
N TYR A 290 -8.37 10.72 17.55
CA TYR A 290 -9.12 10.10 16.46
C TYR A 290 -10.46 9.58 16.98
N ASP A 291 -11.50 9.72 16.14
CA ASP A 291 -12.89 9.44 16.51
C ASP A 291 -13.25 7.96 16.26
N GLY A 292 -12.54 7.27 15.36
CA GLY A 292 -12.77 5.87 15.05
C GLY A 292 -11.62 5.24 14.26
N ILE A 293 -11.70 3.93 14.09
CA ILE A 293 -10.72 3.14 13.36
C ILE A 293 -11.43 2.22 12.37
N VAL A 294 -10.94 2.19 11.14
CA VAL A 294 -11.31 1.20 10.13
C VAL A 294 -10.16 0.23 9.97
N HIS A 295 -10.38 -1.02 10.33
CA HIS A 295 -9.43 -2.10 10.19
C HIS A 295 -9.71 -2.89 8.92
N ILE A 296 -8.72 -2.99 8.05
CA ILE A 296 -8.80 -3.62 6.74
C ILE A 296 -7.85 -4.80 6.67
N LYS A 297 -8.36 -5.96 6.27
CA LYS A 297 -7.53 -7.15 6.08
C LYS A 297 -8.03 -8.03 4.94
N SER A 298 -7.15 -8.81 4.37
CA SER A 298 -7.50 -9.97 3.56
C SER A 298 -8.11 -11.07 4.45
N PHE A 299 -9.10 -11.81 3.93
CA PHE A 299 -9.79 -12.89 4.67
C PHE A 299 -8.79 -13.87 5.32
N GLY A 300 -7.79 -14.35 4.60
CA GLY A 300 -6.79 -15.29 5.08
C GLY A 300 -5.57 -14.67 5.81
N CYS A 301 -5.61 -13.39 6.21
CA CYS A 301 -4.48 -12.74 6.87
C CYS A 301 -4.37 -13.12 8.35
N THR A 302 -3.56 -14.12 8.67
CA THR A 302 -3.39 -14.63 10.05
C THR A 302 -2.93 -13.57 11.06
N PRO A 303 -1.93 -12.69 10.79
CA PRO A 303 -1.54 -11.64 11.73
C PRO A 303 -2.69 -10.71 12.10
N GLU A 304 -3.50 -10.29 11.13
CA GLU A 304 -4.63 -9.39 11.37
C GLU A 304 -5.82 -10.10 12.03
N ILE A 305 -6.04 -11.39 11.73
CA ILE A 305 -7.03 -12.21 12.46
C ILE A 305 -6.69 -12.25 13.96
N ASN A 306 -5.42 -12.47 14.28
CA ASN A 306 -4.95 -12.49 15.67
C ASN A 306 -5.01 -11.11 16.35
N ALA A 307 -4.97 -10.03 15.59
CA ALA A 307 -5.09 -8.67 16.12
C ALA A 307 -6.53 -8.31 16.55
N ILE A 308 -7.55 -8.85 15.85
CA ILE A 308 -8.98 -8.49 16.07
C ILE A 308 -9.42 -8.60 17.54
N PRO A 309 -9.23 -9.73 18.27
CA PRO A 309 -9.67 -9.82 19.66
C PRO A 309 -9.02 -8.77 20.56
N ILE A 310 -7.76 -8.45 20.29
CA ILE A 310 -7.01 -7.44 21.05
C ILE A 310 -7.54 -6.04 20.73
N MET A 311 -7.81 -5.76 19.47
CA MET A 311 -8.37 -4.48 19.01
C MET A 311 -9.78 -4.27 19.58
N ASN A 312 -10.62 -5.31 19.67
CA ASN A 312 -11.95 -5.24 20.29
C ASN A 312 -11.83 -4.86 21.77
N LYS A 313 -10.90 -5.49 22.52
CA LYS A 313 -10.63 -5.12 23.89
C LYS A 313 -10.16 -3.65 24.02
N ILE A 314 -9.32 -3.18 23.11
CA ILE A 314 -8.90 -1.76 23.07
C ILE A 314 -10.08 -0.84 22.78
N SER A 315 -10.97 -1.24 21.87
CA SER A 315 -12.19 -0.51 21.53
C SER A 315 -13.06 -0.28 22.77
N GLU A 316 -13.30 -1.32 23.55
CA GLU A 316 -14.08 -1.29 24.79
C GLU A 316 -13.38 -0.44 25.86
N GLU A 317 -12.10 -0.73 26.18
CA GLU A 317 -11.36 -0.05 27.25
C GLU A 317 -11.15 1.44 27.00
N LEU A 318 -10.94 1.84 25.74
CA LEU A 318 -10.65 3.23 25.38
C LEU A 318 -11.85 3.97 24.78
N ASN A 319 -13.00 3.32 24.70
CA ASN A 319 -14.21 3.88 24.09
C ASN A 319 -13.93 4.49 22.69
N ILE A 320 -13.23 3.74 21.81
CA ILE A 320 -13.00 4.11 20.41
C ILE A 320 -13.65 3.09 19.48
N PRO A 321 -14.63 3.49 18.66
CA PRO A 321 -15.23 2.58 17.70
C PRO A 321 -14.23 2.01 16.71
N ILE A 322 -14.26 0.68 16.50
CA ILE A 322 -13.46 -0.01 15.50
C ILE A 322 -14.38 -0.86 14.63
N ILE A 323 -14.34 -0.64 13.32
CA ILE A 323 -15.02 -1.51 12.36
C ILE A 323 -14.01 -2.36 11.61
N HIS A 324 -14.30 -3.64 11.43
CA HIS A 324 -13.43 -4.59 10.75
C HIS A 324 -13.99 -4.96 9.38
N PHE A 325 -13.17 -4.83 8.34
CA PHE A 325 -13.44 -5.31 6.99
C PHE A 325 -12.48 -6.43 6.64
N SER A 326 -13.04 -7.55 6.17
CA SER A 326 -12.30 -8.68 5.64
C SER A 326 -12.62 -8.80 4.16
N PHE A 327 -11.61 -8.72 3.31
CA PHE A 327 -11.76 -8.77 1.87
C PHE A 327 -11.30 -10.10 1.29
N ASP A 328 -12.10 -10.67 0.39
CA ASP A 328 -11.77 -11.80 -0.46
C ASP A 328 -12.12 -11.49 -1.93
N SER A 329 -12.16 -12.51 -2.77
CA SER A 329 -12.40 -12.39 -4.20
C SER A 329 -13.82 -11.95 -4.59
N GLU A 330 -14.80 -12.10 -3.70
CA GLU A 330 -16.24 -11.92 -4.01
C GLU A 330 -16.92 -10.80 -3.22
N ASP A 331 -16.17 -9.88 -2.65
CA ASP A 331 -16.74 -8.81 -1.83
C ASP A 331 -17.57 -7.81 -2.63
N SER A 332 -18.74 -7.46 -2.08
CA SER A 332 -19.65 -6.49 -2.67
C SER A 332 -19.28 -5.06 -2.27
N ASP A 333 -19.04 -4.20 -3.26
CA ASP A 333 -18.81 -2.76 -3.06
C ASP A 333 -19.99 -2.08 -2.34
N VAL A 334 -21.23 -2.51 -2.62
CA VAL A 334 -22.45 -2.00 -1.96
C VAL A 334 -22.44 -2.29 -0.46
N GLY A 335 -22.11 -3.53 -0.07
CA GLY A 335 -22.05 -3.90 1.34
C GLY A 335 -20.98 -3.12 2.12
N VAL A 336 -19.85 -2.82 1.49
CA VAL A 336 -18.79 -1.98 2.08
C VAL A 336 -19.30 -0.55 2.25
N THR A 337 -19.94 0.02 1.24
CA THR A 337 -20.48 1.40 1.26
C THR A 337 -21.48 1.57 2.40
N THR A 338 -22.50 0.71 2.48
CA THR A 338 -23.52 0.79 3.55
C THR A 338 -22.90 0.68 4.95
N ARG A 339 -21.90 -0.18 5.15
CA ARG A 339 -21.22 -0.30 6.45
C ARG A 339 -20.37 0.91 6.80
N ILE A 340 -19.75 1.56 5.81
CA ILE A 340 -19.01 2.83 6.01
C ILE A 340 -19.96 3.94 6.37
N GLU A 341 -21.11 4.07 5.70
CA GLU A 341 -22.16 5.05 6.00
C GLU A 341 -22.68 4.88 7.43
N ALA A 342 -23.06 3.66 7.82
CA ALA A 342 -23.51 3.36 9.18
C ALA A 342 -22.44 3.67 10.24
N PHE A 343 -21.16 3.36 9.94
CA PHE A 343 -20.06 3.70 10.83
C PHE A 343 -19.85 5.21 10.94
N TYR A 344 -19.95 5.94 9.83
CA TYR A 344 -19.86 7.40 9.81
C TYR A 344 -20.97 8.02 10.68
N ASP A 345 -22.24 7.62 10.51
CA ASP A 345 -23.36 8.15 11.27
C ASP A 345 -23.17 7.90 12.77
N MET A 346 -22.78 6.69 13.15
CA MET A 346 -22.51 6.34 14.53
C MET A 346 -21.42 7.22 15.17
N ILE A 347 -20.27 7.41 14.51
CA ILE A 347 -19.18 8.22 15.09
C ILE A 347 -19.51 9.71 15.11
N LYS A 348 -20.31 10.19 14.15
CA LYS A 348 -20.80 11.56 14.12
C LYS A 348 -21.72 11.85 15.30
N GLU A 349 -22.72 10.98 15.53
CA GLU A 349 -23.64 11.08 16.67
C GLU A 349 -22.88 11.08 18.00
N ARG A 350 -21.94 10.15 18.20
CA ARG A 350 -21.10 10.12 19.41
C ARG A 350 -20.33 11.42 19.63
N LYS A 351 -19.75 11.96 18.56
CA LYS A 351 -18.97 13.21 18.65
C LYS A 351 -19.85 14.42 18.96
N GLU A 352 -21.12 14.38 18.61
CA GLU A 352 -22.12 15.41 18.95
C GLU A 352 -22.58 15.31 20.41
N GLN A 353 -22.65 14.08 20.95
CA GLN A 353 -23.00 13.82 22.37
C GLN A 353 -21.85 14.15 23.34
N ASP A 354 -20.59 14.06 22.88
CA ASP A 354 -19.40 14.38 23.71
C ASP A 354 -19.13 15.91 23.80
N LYS A 355 -19.99 16.77 23.23
CA LYS A 355 -19.91 18.24 23.31
C LYS A 355 -20.72 18.80 24.45
#